data_bf1586103000b25fffc6ade0f9fb3ec4
#
_entry.id   bf1586103000b25fffc6ade0f9fb3ec4
#
_cell.length_a   1.000
_cell.length_b   1.000
_cell.length_c   1.000
_cell.angle_alpha   90.00
_cell.angle_beta   90.00
_cell.angle_gamma   90.00
#
_symmetry.space_group_name_H-M   'P 1'
#
loop_
_entity.id
_entity.type
_entity.pdbx_description
1 polymer ?
#
loop_
_entity_poly.entity_id
_entity_poly.type
_entity_poly.pdbx_seq_one_letter_code
_entity_poly.pdbx_strand_id
1 'polypeptide(L)'
;GLYGYGRIAKIVEGYAKAFGMNVIWWGSEDGRARAAADGKTISESREAFFATPDVLSVHVRLKPATKGMITATDLGQMRQDAVFVNTSRAGLIEDGALLPALNAGRPGMAALDVFDHEPITWDHDPIANHPNVICTPHIGFVTEDEFELQFADIFDQVAAFAKCAPIHMINPQVWQG
;
A
#
# COMPACT_ATOMS: atom_id res chain seq x y z
N GLY A 1 5.57 -11.87 0.27
CA GLY A 1 4.12 -11.75 0.01
C GLY A 1 3.75 -10.40 -0.57
N LEU A 2 3.08 -10.36 -1.70
CA LEU A 2 2.53 -9.12 -2.27
C LEU A 2 1.00 -9.17 -2.23
N TYR A 3 0.40 -8.28 -1.42
CA TYR A 3 -1.05 -8.20 -1.26
C TYR A 3 -1.63 -7.15 -2.22
N GLY A 4 -2.29 -7.62 -3.28
CA GLY A 4 -2.86 -6.79 -4.34
C GLY A 4 -2.07 -6.87 -5.65
N TYR A 5 -2.77 -7.16 -6.77
CA TYR A 5 -2.16 -7.35 -8.09
C TYR A 5 -2.34 -6.10 -8.96
N GLY A 6 -1.66 -5.03 -8.59
CA GLY A 6 -1.65 -3.74 -9.29
C GLY A 6 -0.32 -3.42 -10.00
N ARG A 7 -0.27 -2.25 -10.66
CA ARG A 7 0.94 -1.79 -11.37
C ARG A 7 2.15 -1.69 -10.45
N ILE A 8 2.00 -1.05 -9.28
CA ILE A 8 3.09 -0.86 -8.32
C ILE A 8 3.60 -2.22 -7.82
N ALA A 9 2.70 -3.12 -7.42
CA ALA A 9 3.08 -4.43 -6.92
C ALA A 9 3.86 -5.26 -7.95
N LYS A 10 3.53 -5.15 -9.24
CA LYS A 10 4.29 -5.81 -10.33
C LYS A 10 5.73 -5.28 -10.44
N ILE A 11 5.94 -3.99 -10.23
CA ILE A 11 7.28 -3.38 -10.20
C ILE A 11 8.05 -3.87 -8.96
N VAL A 12 7.39 -3.89 -7.80
CA VAL A 12 7.97 -4.39 -6.54
C VAL A 12 8.36 -5.86 -6.67
N GLU A 13 7.55 -6.69 -7.36
CA GLU A 13 7.96 -8.08 -7.69
C GLU A 13 9.29 -8.11 -8.45
N GLY A 14 9.45 -7.24 -9.44
CA GLY A 14 10.71 -7.15 -10.20
C GLY A 14 11.92 -6.86 -9.30
N TYR A 15 11.77 -5.93 -8.39
CA TYR A 15 12.83 -5.61 -7.41
C TYR A 15 13.08 -6.78 -6.45
N ALA A 16 12.04 -7.37 -5.90
CA ALA A 16 12.18 -8.52 -4.99
C ALA A 16 12.94 -9.68 -5.68
N LYS A 17 12.59 -10.00 -6.92
CA LYS A 17 13.29 -11.03 -7.71
C LYS A 17 14.75 -10.67 -7.99
N ALA A 18 15.06 -9.41 -8.24
CA ALA A 18 16.44 -8.94 -8.43
C ALA A 18 17.29 -9.12 -7.16
N PHE A 19 16.66 -9.11 -5.98
CA PHE A 19 17.29 -9.46 -4.70
C PHE A 19 17.26 -10.96 -4.38
N GLY A 20 16.82 -11.81 -5.32
CA GLY A 20 16.77 -13.27 -5.13
C GLY A 20 15.60 -13.77 -4.28
N MET A 21 14.58 -12.93 -4.04
CA MET A 21 13.42 -13.32 -3.25
C MET A 21 12.42 -14.15 -4.08
N ASN A 22 11.79 -15.13 -3.43
CA ASN A 22 10.62 -15.82 -3.97
C ASN A 22 9.38 -14.98 -3.69
N VAL A 23 8.52 -14.80 -4.68
CA VAL A 23 7.33 -13.95 -4.55
C VAL A 23 6.07 -14.79 -4.61
N ILE A 24 5.20 -14.64 -3.62
CA ILE A 24 3.84 -15.17 -3.60
C ILE A 24 2.83 -14.02 -3.57
N TRP A 25 1.66 -14.26 -4.17
CA TRP A 25 0.62 -13.26 -4.34
C TRP A 25 -0.66 -13.61 -3.61
N TRP A 26 -1.35 -12.58 -3.13
CA TRP A 26 -2.72 -12.65 -2.63
C TRP A 26 -3.50 -11.39 -2.97
N GLY A 27 -4.84 -11.47 -2.89
CA GLY A 27 -5.71 -10.32 -3.14
C GLY A 27 -7.15 -10.74 -3.45
N SER A 28 -7.91 -9.86 -4.10
CA SER A 28 -9.26 -10.17 -4.57
C SER A 28 -9.25 -11.36 -5.54
N GLU A 29 -10.38 -12.02 -5.70
CA GLU A 29 -10.54 -13.14 -6.65
C GLU A 29 -10.08 -12.76 -8.06
N ASP A 30 -10.57 -11.61 -8.58
CA ASP A 30 -10.12 -11.06 -9.86
C ASP A 30 -8.60 -10.82 -9.90
N GLY A 31 -8.04 -10.25 -8.84
CA GLY A 31 -6.59 -10.02 -8.74
C GLY A 31 -5.78 -11.31 -8.79
N ARG A 32 -6.22 -12.35 -8.07
CA ARG A 32 -5.59 -13.68 -8.09
C ARG A 32 -5.72 -14.35 -9.46
N ALA A 33 -6.89 -14.25 -10.09
CA ALA A 33 -7.10 -14.82 -11.43
C ALA A 33 -6.17 -14.18 -12.46
N ARG A 34 -6.02 -12.85 -12.44
CA ARG A 34 -5.08 -12.14 -13.33
C ARG A 34 -3.62 -12.52 -13.04
N ALA A 35 -3.25 -12.62 -11.77
CA ALA A 35 -1.90 -13.02 -11.39
C ALA A 35 -1.60 -14.47 -11.85
N ALA A 36 -2.55 -15.39 -11.69
CA ALA A 36 -2.42 -16.77 -12.18
C ALA A 36 -2.29 -16.83 -13.71
N ALA A 37 -3.07 -16.04 -14.43
CA ALA A 37 -2.98 -15.94 -15.90
C ALA A 37 -1.61 -15.40 -16.36
N ASP A 38 -0.98 -14.52 -15.57
CA ASP A 38 0.38 -14.02 -15.82
C ASP A 38 1.47 -14.99 -15.29
N GLY A 39 1.11 -16.23 -14.91
CA GLY A 39 2.04 -17.27 -14.45
C GLY A 39 2.67 -17.00 -13.07
N LYS A 40 1.99 -16.21 -12.22
CA LYS A 40 2.48 -15.89 -10.88
C LYS A 40 2.10 -16.96 -9.86
N THR A 41 2.93 -17.15 -8.84
CA THR A 41 2.66 -18.04 -7.72
C THR A 41 1.63 -17.42 -6.79
N ILE A 42 0.44 -18.00 -6.72
CA ILE A 42 -0.63 -17.58 -5.79
C ILE A 42 -0.52 -18.42 -4.52
N SER A 43 -0.71 -17.80 -3.36
CA SER A 43 -0.80 -18.53 -2.10
C SER A 43 -2.04 -19.45 -2.10
N GLU A 44 -1.93 -20.60 -1.48
CA GLU A 44 -3.00 -21.61 -1.41
C GLU A 44 -4.23 -21.13 -0.65
N SER A 45 -4.02 -20.32 0.38
CA SER A 45 -5.08 -19.72 1.18
C SER A 45 -4.65 -18.34 1.71
N ARG A 46 -5.61 -17.60 2.29
CA ARG A 46 -5.34 -16.34 2.99
C ARG A 46 -4.43 -16.58 4.19
N GLU A 47 -4.69 -17.60 4.95
CA GLU A 47 -3.93 -17.99 6.14
C GLU A 47 -2.48 -18.32 5.76
N ALA A 48 -2.28 -19.13 4.73
CA ALA A 48 -0.95 -19.44 4.20
C ALA A 48 -0.22 -18.18 3.70
N PHE A 49 -0.95 -17.23 3.09
CA PHE A 49 -0.38 -15.98 2.62
C PHE A 49 0.17 -15.11 3.76
N PHE A 50 -0.50 -15.06 4.91
CA PHE A 50 0.02 -14.32 6.07
C PHE A 50 1.08 -15.10 6.85
N ALA A 51 1.00 -16.42 6.89
CA ALA A 51 1.91 -17.26 7.68
C ALA A 51 3.28 -17.54 7.03
N THR A 52 3.37 -17.44 5.69
CA THR A 52 4.56 -17.94 4.96
C THR A 52 5.64 -16.88 4.71
N PRO A 53 5.34 -15.63 4.30
CA PRO A 53 6.36 -14.67 3.87
C PRO A 53 7.27 -14.20 4.99
N ASP A 54 8.53 -13.98 4.67
CA ASP A 54 9.47 -13.23 5.49
C ASP A 54 9.16 -11.72 5.44
N VAL A 55 8.69 -11.24 4.28
CA VAL A 55 8.26 -9.85 4.07
C VAL A 55 6.89 -9.85 3.40
N LEU A 56 5.91 -9.17 3.99
CA LEU A 56 4.58 -8.98 3.41
C LEU A 56 4.34 -7.51 3.13
N SER A 57 4.14 -7.16 1.85
CA SER A 57 3.92 -5.78 1.42
C SER A 57 2.51 -5.58 0.83
N VAL A 58 1.85 -4.49 1.26
CA VAL A 58 0.46 -4.18 0.92
C VAL A 58 0.39 -3.18 -0.23
N HIS A 59 -0.33 -3.55 -1.29
CA HIS A 59 -0.51 -2.76 -2.51
C HIS A 59 -1.98 -2.71 -2.95
N VAL A 60 -2.85 -2.39 -2.01
CA VAL A 60 -4.30 -2.33 -2.21
C VAL A 60 -4.79 -0.90 -2.06
N ARG A 61 -5.71 -0.49 -2.94
CA ARG A 61 -6.36 0.83 -2.80
C ARG A 61 -7.38 0.78 -1.67
N LEU A 62 -7.34 1.77 -0.78
CA LEU A 62 -8.38 1.95 0.25
C LEU A 62 -9.68 2.40 -0.42
N LYS A 63 -10.74 1.65 -0.14
CA LYS A 63 -12.14 1.88 -0.53
C LYS A 63 -13.03 1.42 0.63
N PRO A 64 -14.33 1.75 0.66
CA PRO A 64 -15.22 1.21 1.68
C PRO A 64 -15.15 -0.33 1.81
N ALA A 65 -15.05 -1.04 0.68
CA ALA A 65 -14.95 -2.50 0.65
C ALA A 65 -13.59 -3.08 1.07
N THR A 66 -12.54 -2.26 1.20
CA THR A 66 -11.20 -2.71 1.60
C THR A 66 -10.75 -2.10 2.94
N LYS A 67 -11.59 -1.26 3.57
CA LYS A 67 -11.31 -0.74 4.91
C LYS A 67 -11.28 -1.90 5.91
N GLY A 68 -10.23 -1.94 6.73
CA GLY A 68 -10.06 -2.97 7.76
C GLY A 68 -9.89 -4.40 7.22
N MET A 69 -9.50 -4.54 5.95
CA MET A 69 -9.43 -5.86 5.32
C MET A 69 -8.29 -6.74 5.84
N ILE A 70 -7.28 -6.15 6.46
CA ILE A 70 -6.19 -6.86 7.15
C ILE A 70 -6.54 -6.87 8.63
N THR A 71 -6.92 -8.04 9.13
CA THR A 71 -7.46 -8.20 10.48
C THR A 71 -6.38 -8.50 11.52
N ALA A 72 -6.74 -8.38 12.81
CA ALA A 72 -5.89 -8.83 13.91
C ALA A 72 -5.52 -10.32 13.77
N THR A 73 -6.46 -11.14 13.28
CA THR A 73 -6.20 -12.57 13.01
C THR A 73 -5.13 -12.77 11.94
N ASP A 74 -5.19 -12.00 10.85
CA ASP A 74 -4.19 -12.07 9.78
C ASP A 74 -2.79 -11.72 10.30
N LEU A 75 -2.69 -10.61 11.02
CA LEU A 75 -1.41 -10.17 11.60
C LEU A 75 -0.87 -11.20 12.60
N GLY A 76 -1.75 -11.79 13.41
CA GLY A 76 -1.38 -12.84 14.37
C GLY A 76 -0.86 -14.14 13.75
N GLN A 77 -1.14 -14.39 12.47
CA GLN A 77 -0.61 -15.54 11.72
C GLN A 77 0.82 -15.29 11.20
N MET A 78 1.25 -14.02 11.11
CA MET A 78 2.58 -13.70 10.61
C MET A 78 3.67 -14.29 11.54
N ARG A 79 4.80 -14.60 10.95
CA ARG A 79 5.96 -15.11 11.68
C ARG A 79 6.54 -14.02 12.59
N GLN A 80 7.20 -14.44 13.67
CA GLN A 80 7.86 -13.53 14.62
C GLN A 80 9.10 -12.82 14.03
N ASP A 81 9.64 -13.34 12.94
CA ASP A 81 10.76 -12.77 12.19
C ASP A 81 10.30 -12.09 10.90
N ALA A 82 8.99 -12.03 10.63
CA ALA A 82 8.45 -11.39 9.44
C ALA A 82 8.37 -9.88 9.58
N VAL A 83 8.50 -9.20 8.43
CA VAL A 83 8.32 -7.75 8.28
C VAL A 83 7.00 -7.47 7.56
N PHE A 84 6.15 -6.67 8.19
CA PHE A 84 4.94 -6.14 7.56
C PHE A 84 5.20 -4.75 6.98
N VAL A 85 4.94 -4.56 5.68
CA VAL A 85 5.19 -3.29 4.97
C VAL A 85 3.88 -2.69 4.48
N ASN A 86 3.57 -1.47 4.90
CA ASN A 86 2.41 -0.73 4.39
C ASN A 86 2.80 0.68 3.95
N THR A 87 2.91 0.85 2.65
CA THR A 87 3.09 2.14 1.97
C THR A 87 1.84 2.51 1.16
N SER A 88 0.70 1.86 1.45
CA SER A 88 -0.57 2.11 0.75
C SER A 88 -1.45 3.06 1.53
N ARG A 89 -2.17 2.57 2.54
CA ARG A 89 -3.05 3.36 3.44
C ARG A 89 -3.21 2.64 4.78
N ALA A 90 -3.20 3.38 5.88
CA ALA A 90 -3.38 2.83 7.23
C ALA A 90 -4.73 2.12 7.39
N GLY A 91 -5.81 2.74 6.93
CA GLY A 91 -7.16 2.19 7.03
C GLY A 91 -7.43 0.87 6.27
N LEU A 92 -6.42 0.26 5.63
CA LEU A 92 -6.49 -1.12 5.13
C LEU A 92 -6.36 -2.15 6.27
N ILE A 93 -5.78 -1.74 7.39
CA ILE A 93 -5.68 -2.54 8.60
C ILE A 93 -6.92 -2.30 9.46
N GLU A 94 -7.42 -3.32 10.12
CA GLU A 94 -8.48 -3.22 11.12
C GLU A 94 -8.08 -2.25 12.23
N ASP A 95 -9.01 -1.35 12.59
CA ASP A 95 -8.74 -0.29 13.57
C ASP A 95 -8.18 -0.88 14.87
N GLY A 96 -7.02 -0.39 15.29
CA GLY A 96 -6.36 -0.82 16.53
C GLY A 96 -5.69 -2.20 16.49
N ALA A 97 -5.64 -2.90 15.36
CA ALA A 97 -5.10 -4.26 15.29
C ALA A 97 -3.56 -4.30 15.27
N LEU A 98 -2.90 -3.33 14.65
CA LEU A 98 -1.46 -3.41 14.38
C LEU A 98 -0.60 -3.31 15.66
N LEU A 99 -0.89 -2.37 16.55
CA LEU A 99 -0.09 -2.18 17.77
C LEU A 99 -0.13 -3.39 18.71
N PRO A 100 -1.29 -3.99 19.02
CA PRO A 100 -1.32 -5.24 19.82
C PRO A 100 -0.61 -6.40 19.11
N ALA A 101 -0.68 -6.50 17.79
CA ALA A 101 0.01 -7.53 17.02
C ALA A 101 1.54 -7.38 17.12
N LEU A 102 2.07 -6.17 16.97
CA LEU A 102 3.49 -5.87 17.17
C LEU A 102 3.94 -6.15 18.61
N ASN A 103 3.15 -5.76 19.60
CA ASN A 103 3.42 -6.06 21.01
C ASN A 103 3.44 -7.58 21.29
N ALA A 104 2.65 -8.37 20.56
CA ALA A 104 2.66 -9.83 20.61
C ALA A 104 3.81 -10.45 19.78
N GLY A 105 4.60 -9.62 19.08
CA GLY A 105 5.71 -10.04 18.23
C GLY A 105 5.28 -10.73 16.92
N ARG A 106 4.07 -10.47 16.42
CA ARG A 106 3.56 -11.00 15.15
C ARG A 106 2.74 -9.95 14.38
N PRO A 107 3.32 -9.32 13.35
CA PRO A 107 4.69 -9.50 12.81
C PRO A 107 5.76 -9.06 13.80
N GLY A 108 7.00 -9.55 13.61
CA GLY A 108 8.15 -9.15 14.44
C GLY A 108 8.59 -7.71 14.20
N MET A 109 8.37 -7.18 12.98
CA MET A 109 8.69 -5.81 12.59
C MET A 109 7.63 -5.24 11.64
N ALA A 110 7.54 -3.91 11.57
CA ALA A 110 6.79 -3.23 10.53
C ALA A 110 7.57 -2.07 9.89
N ALA A 111 7.28 -1.78 8.62
CA ALA A 111 7.74 -0.60 7.91
C ALA A 111 6.50 0.13 7.34
N LEU A 112 6.30 1.36 7.80
CA LEU A 112 5.08 2.12 7.56
C LEU A 112 5.40 3.49 6.98
N ASP A 113 4.66 3.85 5.92
CA ASP A 113 4.68 5.21 5.36
C ASP A 113 3.33 5.92 5.54
N VAL A 114 2.36 5.28 6.21
CA VAL A 114 0.97 5.76 6.31
C VAL A 114 0.42 5.51 7.71
N PHE A 115 -0.40 6.46 8.20
CA PHE A 115 -0.93 6.49 9.57
C PHE A 115 -2.41 6.85 9.58
N ASP A 116 -3.12 6.50 10.66
CA ASP A 116 -4.54 6.82 10.83
C ASP A 116 -4.77 8.32 10.99
N HIS A 117 -3.81 9.02 11.58
CA HIS A 117 -3.80 10.48 11.72
C HIS A 117 -2.57 11.06 11.03
N GLU A 118 -2.80 11.84 9.99
CA GLU A 118 -1.75 12.52 9.21
C GLU A 118 -2.00 14.05 9.18
N PRO A 119 -0.98 14.89 9.36
CA PRO A 119 0.43 14.56 9.57
C PRO A 119 0.67 13.86 10.91
N ILE A 120 1.61 12.88 10.90
CA ILE A 120 1.93 12.13 12.11
C ILE A 120 2.55 13.04 13.20
N THR A 121 2.11 12.84 14.44
CA THR A 121 2.69 13.48 15.62
C THR A 121 3.65 12.50 16.28
N TRP A 122 4.93 12.60 15.94
CA TRP A 122 5.97 11.64 16.34
C TRP A 122 6.03 11.37 17.85
N ASP A 123 5.90 12.43 18.67
CA ASP A 123 6.05 12.31 20.13
C ASP A 123 4.90 11.56 20.81
N HIS A 124 3.78 11.35 20.13
CA HIS A 124 2.55 10.82 20.74
C HIS A 124 1.97 9.61 20.04
N ASP A 125 2.46 9.24 18.86
CA ASP A 125 1.96 8.07 18.15
C ASP A 125 2.64 6.78 18.67
N PRO A 126 1.88 5.84 19.26
CA PRO A 126 2.47 4.66 19.88
C PRO A 126 3.04 3.67 18.85
N ILE A 127 2.57 3.71 17.60
CA ILE A 127 3.10 2.86 16.52
C ILE A 127 4.43 3.44 16.02
N ALA A 128 4.50 4.76 15.81
CA ALA A 128 5.73 5.41 15.37
C ALA A 128 6.88 5.30 16.38
N ASN A 129 6.54 5.19 17.67
CA ASN A 129 7.52 5.04 18.76
C ASN A 129 7.79 3.56 19.13
N HIS A 130 7.17 2.61 18.42
CA HIS A 130 7.40 1.21 18.71
C HIS A 130 8.81 0.77 18.25
N PRO A 131 9.60 0.05 19.08
CA PRO A 131 11.01 -0.26 18.79
C PRO A 131 11.22 -1.12 17.54
N ASN A 132 10.21 -1.87 17.12
CA ASN A 132 10.26 -2.74 15.95
C ASN A 132 9.54 -2.12 14.73
N VAL A 133 9.36 -0.80 14.69
CA VAL A 133 8.71 -0.12 13.56
C VAL A 133 9.65 0.90 12.96
N ILE A 134 9.77 0.86 11.63
CA ILE A 134 10.41 1.90 10.82
C ILE A 134 9.30 2.72 10.18
N CYS A 135 9.35 4.04 10.35
CA CYS A 135 8.34 4.95 9.83
C CYS A 135 8.94 6.02 8.91
N THR A 136 8.17 6.37 7.88
CA THR A 136 8.37 7.58 7.07
C THR A 136 7.05 8.37 7.04
N PRO A 137 7.08 9.72 6.94
CA PRO A 137 5.88 10.56 7.10
C PRO A 137 5.08 10.72 5.80
N HIS A 138 4.62 9.61 5.21
CA HIS A 138 3.83 9.55 3.98
C HIS A 138 4.54 10.25 2.80
N ILE A 139 5.78 9.86 2.57
CA ILE A 139 6.66 10.45 1.55
C ILE A 139 6.99 9.51 0.39
N GLY A 140 6.42 8.31 0.37
CA GLY A 140 6.71 7.31 -0.68
C GLY A 140 6.32 7.74 -2.10
N PHE A 141 5.54 8.82 -2.26
CA PHE A 141 5.20 9.44 -3.54
C PHE A 141 6.03 10.69 -3.86
N VAL A 142 6.81 11.20 -2.90
CA VAL A 142 7.51 12.49 -3.03
C VAL A 142 8.84 12.31 -3.74
N THR A 143 8.89 12.68 -5.01
CA THR A 143 10.11 12.78 -5.80
C THR A 143 10.12 14.12 -6.54
N GLU A 144 11.31 14.61 -6.93
CA GLU A 144 11.45 15.83 -7.69
C GLU A 144 10.68 15.76 -9.02
N ASP A 145 10.85 14.66 -9.76
CA ASP A 145 10.16 14.42 -11.04
C ASP A 145 8.63 14.41 -10.89
N GLU A 146 8.11 13.80 -9.83
CA GLU A 146 6.66 13.76 -9.53
C GLU A 146 6.14 15.16 -9.24
N PHE A 147 6.88 15.94 -8.47
CA PHE A 147 6.53 17.30 -8.10
C PHE A 147 6.47 18.21 -9.33
N GLU A 148 7.53 18.17 -10.17
CA GLU A 148 7.59 18.94 -11.41
C GLU A 148 6.44 18.59 -12.35
N LEU A 149 6.20 17.29 -12.57
CA LEU A 149 5.14 16.82 -13.45
C LEU A 149 3.73 17.25 -12.96
N GLN A 150 3.44 17.02 -11.68
CA GLN A 150 2.13 17.38 -11.10
C GLN A 150 1.85 18.87 -11.18
N PHE A 151 2.80 19.71 -10.79
CA PHE A 151 2.57 21.15 -10.75
C PHE A 151 2.55 21.74 -12.15
N ALA A 152 3.37 21.26 -13.09
CA ALA A 152 3.27 21.66 -14.48
C ALA A 152 1.88 21.37 -15.05
N ASP A 153 1.39 20.15 -14.92
CA ASP A 153 0.06 19.75 -15.39
C ASP A 153 -1.08 20.55 -14.73
N ILE A 154 -0.98 20.80 -13.42
CA ILE A 154 -1.99 21.57 -12.68
C ILE A 154 -2.04 23.01 -13.19
N PHE A 155 -0.90 23.67 -13.32
CA PHE A 155 -0.85 25.06 -13.79
C PHE A 155 -1.29 25.19 -15.25
N ASP A 156 -0.93 24.24 -16.11
CA ASP A 156 -1.39 24.21 -17.51
C ASP A 156 -2.91 24.05 -17.59
N GLN A 157 -3.51 23.18 -16.76
CA GLN A 157 -4.96 23.04 -16.70
C GLN A 157 -5.65 24.32 -16.19
N VAL A 158 -5.11 24.98 -15.17
CA VAL A 158 -5.63 26.26 -14.67
C VAL A 158 -5.56 27.35 -15.75
N ALA A 159 -4.42 27.47 -16.44
CA ALA A 159 -4.23 28.43 -17.51
C ALA A 159 -5.16 28.17 -18.70
N ALA A 160 -5.38 26.93 -19.07
CA ALA A 160 -6.29 26.50 -20.11
C ALA A 160 -7.76 26.77 -19.74
N PHE A 161 -8.14 26.46 -18.51
CA PHE A 161 -9.48 26.76 -17.99
C PHE A 161 -9.79 28.24 -18.00
N ALA A 162 -8.84 29.10 -17.58
CA ALA A 162 -8.98 30.56 -17.61
C ALA A 162 -9.18 31.14 -19.04
N LYS A 163 -8.74 30.39 -20.06
CA LYS A 163 -8.94 30.74 -21.48
C LYS A 163 -10.20 30.10 -22.08
N CYS A 164 -11.09 29.53 -21.26
CA CYS A 164 -12.26 28.77 -21.71
C CYS A 164 -11.91 27.61 -22.66
N ALA A 165 -10.73 27.02 -22.54
CA ALA A 165 -10.26 25.92 -23.36
C ALA A 165 -9.65 24.79 -22.45
N PRO A 166 -10.42 24.19 -21.53
CA PRO A 166 -9.90 23.24 -20.58
C PRO A 166 -9.30 22.02 -21.26
N ILE A 167 -8.19 21.54 -20.72
CA ILE A 167 -7.46 20.34 -21.16
C ILE A 167 -7.59 19.22 -20.13
N HIS A 168 -7.32 17.98 -20.52
CA HIS A 168 -7.30 16.78 -19.65
C HIS A 168 -8.61 16.57 -18.86
N MET A 169 -9.75 16.97 -19.43
CA MET A 169 -11.05 16.77 -18.79
C MET A 169 -11.40 15.28 -18.65
N ILE A 170 -11.76 14.86 -17.46
CA ILE A 170 -12.23 13.48 -17.19
C ILE A 170 -13.62 13.26 -17.79
N ASN A 171 -14.45 14.32 -17.81
CA ASN A 171 -15.85 14.30 -18.27
C ASN A 171 -16.14 15.45 -19.23
N PRO A 172 -15.54 15.46 -20.44
CA PRO A 172 -15.64 16.57 -21.39
C PRO A 172 -17.09 16.88 -21.82
N GLN A 173 -17.99 15.92 -21.71
CA GLN A 173 -19.42 16.07 -22.06
C GLN A 173 -20.18 17.06 -21.16
N VAL A 174 -19.66 17.44 -20.01
CA VAL A 174 -20.32 18.42 -19.11
C VAL A 174 -19.85 19.85 -19.37
N TRP A 175 -18.83 20.02 -20.19
CA TRP A 175 -18.33 21.37 -20.55
C TRP A 175 -19.22 22.04 -21.58
N GLN A 176 -19.75 23.22 -21.26
CA GLN A 176 -20.66 23.95 -22.13
C GLN A 176 -20.03 25.21 -22.75
N GLY A 177 -18.69 25.42 -22.56
CA GLY A 177 -17.96 26.56 -23.12
C GLY A 177 -17.97 27.79 -22.22
#